data_87b181cd5cb0aaa4d9cbf7fe2cfe4e5f
#
_entry.id   87b181cd5cb0aaa4d9cbf7fe2cfe4e5f
#
_cell.length_a   1.000
_cell.length_b   1.000
_cell.length_c   1.000
_cell.angle_alpha   90.00
_cell.angle_beta   90.00
_cell.angle_gamma   90.00
#
_symmetry.space_group_name_H-M   'P 1'
#
loop_
_entity.id
_entity.type
_entity.pdbx_description
1 polymer ?
#
loop_
_entity_poly.entity_id
_entity_poly.type
_entity_poly.pdbx_seq_one_letter_code
_entity_poly.pdbx_strand_id
1 'polypeptide(L)'
;MSYITRTGNLAETPTLRQGERGPYAYARVIVTDRIRQDDGSYVDGAPIGYDVAVSGSEAVNLVDAAEASGNIRVTFAGRYRVTEYKGENGTRVQHQVNADEVSVSLRGQRVRVEKGTAGTEAGSEASYGDDTPF
;
A
#
# COMPACT_ATOMS: atom_id res chain seq x y z
N MET A 1 -9.51 -15.16 8.61
CA MET A 1 -8.84 -13.99 8.06
C MET A 1 -7.96 -14.38 6.89
N SER A 2 -8.11 -13.72 5.78
CA SER A 2 -7.38 -14.04 4.55
C SER A 2 -6.11 -13.23 4.43
N TYR A 3 -5.19 -13.71 3.62
CA TYR A 3 -4.00 -12.97 3.24
C TYR A 3 -4.09 -12.67 1.76
N ILE A 4 -3.92 -11.41 1.37
CA ILE A 4 -4.05 -10.99 -0.02
C ILE A 4 -2.87 -10.15 -0.45
N THR A 5 -2.66 -10.11 -1.76
CA THR A 5 -1.74 -9.19 -2.43
C THR A 5 -2.49 -8.53 -3.56
N ARG A 6 -2.55 -7.21 -3.56
CA ARG A 6 -3.27 -6.46 -4.58
C ARG A 6 -2.45 -5.25 -5.01
N THR A 7 -2.74 -4.77 -6.20
CA THR A 7 -2.08 -3.58 -6.75
C THR A 7 -3.13 -2.58 -7.20
N GLY A 8 -2.92 -1.32 -6.85
CA GLY A 8 -3.83 -0.26 -7.22
C GLY A 8 -3.18 1.10 -7.04
N ASN A 9 -3.98 2.13 -7.16
CA ASN A 9 -3.49 3.51 -7.03
C ASN A 9 -3.94 4.11 -5.72
N LEU A 10 -3.06 4.91 -5.11
CA LEU A 10 -3.46 5.68 -3.94
C LEU A 10 -4.55 6.67 -4.35
N ALA A 11 -5.61 6.72 -3.56
CA ALA A 11 -6.70 7.67 -3.80
C ALA A 11 -6.30 9.08 -3.41
N GLU A 12 -5.47 9.17 -2.39
CA GLU A 12 -5.00 10.46 -1.85
C GLU A 12 -3.71 10.22 -1.09
N THR A 13 -3.01 11.29 -0.75
CA THR A 13 -1.81 11.19 0.07
C THR A 13 -2.19 10.80 1.49
N PRO A 14 -1.67 9.68 2.01
CA PRO A 14 -1.98 9.29 3.39
C PRO A 14 -1.38 10.28 4.39
N THR A 15 -2.01 10.37 5.54
CA THR A 15 -1.51 11.21 6.63
C THR A 15 -0.69 10.36 7.58
N LEU A 16 0.53 10.79 7.84
CA LEU A 16 1.39 10.11 8.81
C LEU A 16 0.93 10.45 10.22
N ARG A 17 0.77 9.42 11.04
CA ARG A 17 0.34 9.57 12.43
C ARG A 17 1.38 8.96 13.35
N GLN A 18 1.38 9.40 14.59
CA GLN A 18 2.27 8.86 15.61
C GLN A 18 1.45 8.09 16.64
N GLY A 19 1.81 6.84 16.85
CA GLY A 19 1.18 6.00 17.86
C GLY A 19 2.19 5.56 18.90
N GLU A 20 1.72 4.76 19.86
CA GLU A 20 2.58 4.26 20.93
C GLU A 20 3.72 3.40 20.41
N ARG A 21 3.49 2.72 19.29
CA ARG A 21 4.47 1.81 18.69
C ARG A 21 5.25 2.45 17.55
N GLY A 22 5.12 3.76 17.38
CA GLY A 22 5.80 4.49 16.34
C GLY A 22 4.87 5.01 15.27
N PRO A 23 5.41 5.41 14.11
CA PRO A 23 4.60 6.00 13.06
C PRO A 23 3.73 4.97 12.36
N TYR A 24 2.58 5.42 11.89
CA TYR A 24 1.68 4.59 11.10
C TYR A 24 0.85 5.48 10.18
N ALA A 25 0.23 4.87 9.18
CA ALA A 25 -0.66 5.57 8.27
C ALA A 25 -1.72 4.61 7.74
N TYR A 26 -2.86 5.14 7.36
CA TYR A 26 -3.87 4.40 6.63
C TYR A 26 -3.88 4.91 5.20
N ALA A 27 -3.61 4.02 4.28
CA ALA A 27 -3.58 4.37 2.86
C ALA A 27 -4.83 3.82 2.19
N ARG A 28 -5.50 4.67 1.42
CA ARG A 28 -6.65 4.22 0.63
C ARG A 28 -6.16 3.87 -0.75
N VAL A 29 -6.26 2.61 -1.09
CA VAL A 29 -5.80 2.10 -2.39
C VAL A 29 -7.00 1.64 -3.19
N ILE A 30 -7.15 2.19 -4.38
CA ILE A 30 -8.25 1.85 -5.28
C ILE A 30 -7.74 0.82 -6.28
N VAL A 31 -8.36 -0.35 -6.27
CA VAL A 31 -8.00 -1.46 -7.16
C VAL A 31 -9.13 -1.66 -8.15
N THR A 32 -8.79 -1.66 -9.44
CA THR A 32 -9.75 -1.90 -10.50
C THR A 32 -9.31 -3.14 -11.28
N ASP A 33 -10.13 -4.16 -11.25
CA ASP A 33 -9.83 -5.40 -11.97
C ASP A 33 -10.22 -5.27 -13.43
N ARG A 34 -9.42 -5.86 -14.30
CA ARG A 34 -9.76 -5.95 -15.71
C ARG A 34 -10.44 -7.29 -15.94
N ILE A 35 -11.63 -7.24 -16.51
CA ILE A 35 -12.47 -8.41 -16.70
C ILE A 35 -12.47 -8.78 -18.18
N ARG A 36 -12.08 -10.02 -18.47
CA ARG A 36 -12.07 -10.51 -19.84
C ARG A 36 -13.48 -10.83 -20.29
N GLN A 37 -13.86 -10.34 -21.46
CA GLN A 37 -15.14 -10.60 -22.06
C GLN A 37 -15.08 -11.82 -23.00
N ASP A 38 -16.24 -12.32 -23.41
CA ASP A 38 -16.34 -13.50 -24.29
C ASP A 38 -15.67 -13.28 -25.63
N ASP A 39 -15.62 -12.02 -26.10
CA ASP A 39 -15.01 -11.67 -27.39
C ASP A 39 -13.50 -11.45 -27.28
N GLY A 40 -12.92 -11.67 -26.10
CA GLY A 40 -11.50 -11.47 -25.87
C GLY A 40 -11.09 -10.09 -25.46
N SER A 41 -12.00 -9.13 -25.50
CA SER A 41 -11.73 -7.77 -25.04
C SER A 41 -11.76 -7.70 -23.51
N TYR A 42 -11.26 -6.60 -22.93
CA TYR A 42 -11.26 -6.38 -21.48
C TYR A 42 -12.05 -5.14 -21.14
N VAL A 43 -12.80 -5.20 -20.05
CA VAL A 43 -13.46 -4.03 -19.48
C VAL A 43 -13.02 -3.88 -18.04
N ASP A 44 -13.11 -2.67 -17.53
CA ASP A 44 -12.79 -2.42 -16.12
C ASP A 44 -13.97 -2.87 -15.26
N GLY A 45 -13.65 -3.59 -14.19
CA GLY A 45 -14.64 -3.92 -13.18
C GLY A 45 -14.91 -2.73 -12.27
N ALA A 46 -15.78 -2.92 -11.31
CA ALA A 46 -16.05 -1.88 -10.32
C ALA A 46 -14.82 -1.67 -9.46
N PRO A 47 -14.42 -0.42 -9.20
CA PRO A 47 -13.26 -0.17 -8.34
C PRO A 47 -13.56 -0.57 -6.90
N ILE A 48 -12.56 -1.14 -6.25
CA ILE A 48 -12.66 -1.54 -4.85
C ILE A 48 -11.65 -0.71 -4.06
N GLY A 49 -12.12 -0.02 -3.02
CA GLY A 49 -11.23 0.74 -2.15
C GLY A 49 -10.81 -0.10 -0.96
N TYR A 50 -9.51 -0.20 -0.75
CA TYR A 50 -8.94 -0.89 0.39
C TYR A 50 -8.35 0.12 1.36
N ASP A 51 -8.63 -0.06 2.65
CA ASP A 51 -7.99 0.73 3.69
C ASP A 51 -6.81 -0.09 4.21
N VAL A 52 -5.62 0.34 3.87
CA VAL A 52 -4.39 -0.40 4.13
C VAL A 52 -3.65 0.26 5.28
N ALA A 53 -3.50 -0.47 6.37
CA ALA A 53 -2.76 0.00 7.54
C ALA A 53 -1.29 -0.32 7.34
N VAL A 54 -0.45 0.71 7.41
CA VAL A 54 0.99 0.62 7.21
C VAL A 54 1.67 1.18 8.44
N SER A 55 2.75 0.56 8.88
CA SER A 55 3.42 1.01 10.10
C SER A 55 4.92 1.11 9.92
N GLY A 56 5.57 1.82 10.85
CA GLY A 56 7.01 1.93 10.91
C GLY A 56 7.62 2.77 9.80
N SER A 57 8.84 2.47 9.43
CA SER A 57 9.53 3.20 8.37
C SER A 57 8.82 3.08 7.04
N GLU A 58 8.10 1.98 6.84
CA GLU A 58 7.31 1.76 5.64
C GLU A 58 6.22 2.83 5.50
N ALA A 59 5.57 3.19 6.61
CA ALA A 59 4.56 4.24 6.61
C ALA A 59 5.18 5.59 6.28
N VAL A 60 6.32 5.90 6.89
CA VAL A 60 7.03 7.16 6.64
C VAL A 60 7.42 7.26 5.17
N ASN A 61 7.97 6.20 4.62
CA ASN A 61 8.45 6.21 3.23
C ASN A 61 7.28 6.28 2.24
N LEU A 62 6.18 5.62 2.56
CA LEU A 62 5.01 5.68 1.68
C LEU A 62 4.40 7.08 1.64
N VAL A 63 4.26 7.71 2.79
CA VAL A 63 3.74 9.07 2.87
C VAL A 63 4.65 10.03 2.11
N ASP A 64 5.95 9.88 2.31
CA ASP A 64 6.95 10.72 1.64
C ASP A 64 6.85 10.58 0.11
N ALA A 65 6.77 9.36 -0.38
CA ALA A 65 6.65 9.11 -1.81
C ALA A 65 5.37 9.70 -2.38
N ALA A 66 4.26 9.57 -1.65
CA ALA A 66 2.98 10.10 -2.09
C ALA A 66 2.96 11.62 -2.09
N GLU A 67 3.58 12.24 -1.08
CA GLU A 67 3.69 13.70 -1.03
C GLU A 67 4.50 14.25 -2.21
N ALA A 68 5.53 13.53 -2.60
CA ALA A 68 6.39 13.95 -3.70
C ALA A 68 5.75 13.74 -5.07
N SER A 69 5.00 12.67 -5.23
CA SER A 69 4.58 12.22 -6.57
C SER A 69 3.07 12.06 -6.77
N GLY A 70 2.28 12.20 -5.71
CA GLY A 70 0.83 12.12 -5.83
C GLY A 70 0.28 10.70 -5.81
N ASN A 71 -0.69 10.43 -6.65
CA ASN A 71 -1.44 9.16 -6.64
C ASN A 71 -0.65 8.05 -7.31
N ILE A 72 0.35 7.55 -6.62
CA ILE A 72 1.23 6.51 -7.16
C ILE A 72 0.58 5.13 -7.12
N ARG A 73 1.06 4.26 -7.97
CA ARG A 73 0.62 2.87 -8.05
C ARG A 73 1.43 2.05 -7.07
N VAL A 74 0.74 1.34 -6.18
CA VAL A 74 1.39 0.55 -5.12
C VAL A 74 0.84 -0.87 -5.09
N THR A 75 1.67 -1.78 -4.59
CA THR A 75 1.26 -3.16 -4.30
C THR A 75 1.33 -3.34 -2.80
N PHE A 76 0.29 -3.92 -2.24
CA PHE A 76 0.27 -4.23 -0.81
C PHE A 76 -0.01 -5.70 -0.58
N ALA A 77 0.55 -6.22 0.49
CA ALA A 77 0.35 -7.60 0.91
C ALA A 77 0.10 -7.62 2.40
N GLY A 78 -0.91 -8.34 2.82
CA GLY A 78 -1.22 -8.40 4.24
C GLY A 78 -2.49 -9.14 4.55
N ARG A 79 -2.85 -9.09 5.81
CA ARG A 79 -4.04 -9.76 6.31
C ARG A 79 -5.26 -8.91 6.02
N TYR A 80 -6.24 -9.55 5.42
CA TYR A 80 -7.42 -8.90 4.90
C TYR A 80 -8.65 -9.33 5.68
N ARG A 81 -9.51 -8.36 5.99
CA ARG A 81 -10.82 -8.65 6.53
C ARG A 81 -11.83 -7.64 6.02
N VAL A 82 -13.09 -8.08 6.00
CA VAL A 82 -14.22 -7.23 5.58
C VAL A 82 -15.05 -6.93 6.82
N THR A 83 -15.36 -5.66 7.01
CA THR A 83 -16.27 -5.23 8.07
C THR A 83 -17.48 -4.55 7.46
N GLU A 84 -18.61 -4.66 8.13
CA GLU A 84 -19.82 -3.98 7.72
C GLU A 84 -20.18 -2.91 8.73
N TYR A 85 -20.54 -1.76 8.22
CA TYR A 85 -21.08 -0.67 9.03
C TYR A 85 -22.52 -0.44 8.64
N LYS A 86 -23.39 -0.38 9.63
CA LYS A 86 -24.77 0.02 9.41
C LYS A 86 -24.89 1.51 9.71
N GLY A 87 -25.12 2.27 8.66
CA GLY A 87 -25.29 3.70 8.77
C GLY A 87 -26.71 4.11 8.43
N GLU A 88 -26.97 5.40 8.50
CA GLU A 88 -28.27 5.96 8.19
C GLU A 88 -28.69 5.69 6.75
N ASN A 89 -27.72 5.60 5.86
CA ASN A 89 -27.95 5.41 4.42
C ASN A 89 -27.77 3.97 3.98
N GLY A 90 -27.83 3.01 4.91
CA GLY A 90 -27.71 1.59 4.59
C GLY A 90 -26.42 0.97 5.09
N THR A 91 -26.14 -0.23 4.63
CA THR A 91 -24.96 -0.99 5.03
C THR A 91 -23.79 -0.64 4.13
N ARG A 92 -22.65 -0.37 4.76
CA ARG A 92 -21.42 -0.05 4.07
C ARG A 92 -20.38 -1.13 4.36
N VAL A 93 -19.71 -1.59 3.32
CA VAL A 93 -18.67 -2.61 3.46
C VAL A 93 -17.31 -1.92 3.42
N GLN A 94 -16.46 -2.28 4.37
CA GLN A 94 -15.09 -1.75 4.43
C GLN A 94 -14.11 -2.89 4.26
N HIS A 95 -13.20 -2.72 3.31
CA HIS A 95 -12.13 -3.68 3.04
C HIS A 95 -10.87 -3.19 3.74
N GLN A 96 -10.44 -3.93 4.75
CA GLN A 96 -9.29 -3.54 5.58
C GLN A 96 -8.15 -4.51 5.39
N VAL A 97 -6.95 -3.98 5.26
CA VAL A 97 -5.74 -4.79 5.14
C VAL A 97 -4.72 -4.30 6.14
N ASN A 98 -4.18 -5.23 6.92
CA ASN A 98 -3.04 -4.97 7.79
C ASN A 98 -1.81 -5.37 6.99
N ALA A 99 -1.13 -4.39 6.41
CA ALA A 99 -0.05 -4.68 5.47
C ALA A 99 1.20 -5.15 6.17
N ASP A 100 1.76 -6.24 5.64
CA ASP A 100 3.11 -6.67 6.00
C ASP A 100 4.13 -6.01 5.09
N GLU A 101 3.71 -5.68 3.87
CA GLU A 101 4.59 -5.02 2.92
C GLU A 101 3.78 -4.15 1.97
N VAL A 102 4.33 -2.96 1.69
CA VAL A 102 3.82 -2.08 0.64
C VAL A 102 5.00 -1.72 -0.25
N SER A 103 4.83 -1.85 -1.55
CA SER A 103 5.87 -1.53 -2.51
C SER A 103 5.30 -0.66 -3.62
N VAL A 104 6.18 0.04 -4.30
CA VAL A 104 5.79 0.91 -5.42
C VAL A 104 5.95 0.12 -6.71
N SER A 105 4.89 0.12 -7.53
CA SER A 105 4.89 -0.60 -8.79
C SER A 105 5.71 0.15 -9.84
N LEU A 106 6.48 -0.58 -10.63
CA LEU A 106 7.23 0.03 -11.74
C LEU A 106 6.40 0.14 -13.01
N ARG A 107 5.22 -0.43 -12.99
CA ARG A 107 4.36 -0.42 -14.17
C ARG A 107 3.73 0.95 -14.38
N GLY A 108 4.02 1.56 -15.50
CA GLY A 108 3.41 2.83 -15.86
C GLY A 108 3.95 4.05 -15.12
N GLN A 109 5.01 3.88 -14.36
CA GLN A 109 5.62 4.99 -13.62
C GLN A 109 7.11 4.74 -13.41
N ARG A 110 7.85 5.81 -13.30
CA ARG A 110 9.28 5.74 -13.01
C ARG A 110 9.51 5.88 -11.53
N VAL A 111 10.42 5.09 -11.01
CA VAL A 111 10.71 5.09 -9.58
C VAL A 111 12.20 5.30 -9.38
N ARG A 112 12.51 6.24 -8.51
CA ARG A 112 13.87 6.49 -8.06
C ARG A 112 14.00 5.91 -6.67
N VAL A 113 15.05 5.15 -6.42
CA VAL A 113 15.24 4.54 -5.13
C VAL A 113 16.40 5.22 -4.41
N GLU A 114 16.08 5.68 -3.20
CA GLU A 114 17.07 6.20 -2.27
C GLU A 114 17.16 5.20 -1.13
N LYS A 115 18.36 4.70 -0.89
CA LYS A 115 18.52 3.75 0.20
C LYS A 115 18.40 4.46 1.53
N GLY A 116 17.63 3.88 2.43
CA GLY A 116 17.46 4.43 3.76
C GLY A 116 18.75 4.38 4.54
N THR A 117 18.97 5.44 5.31
CA THR A 117 20.13 5.51 6.20
C THR A 117 19.78 5.04 7.60
N ALA A 118 18.49 4.94 7.85
CA ALA A 118 18.05 4.50 9.16
C ALA A 118 18.46 3.08 9.36
N GLY A 119 19.17 2.88 10.32
CA GLY A 119 19.69 1.61 10.54
C GLY A 119 20.88 1.36 9.71
N THR A 120 21.24 2.25 9.19
CA THR A 120 22.35 2.02 8.51
C THR A 120 23.46 2.29 9.32
N GLU A 121 22.74 2.55 9.81
CA GLU A 121 23.18 2.89 10.22
C GLU A 121 23.74 2.31 10.18
N ALA A 122 23.77 2.00 10.17
CA ALA A 122 24.29 1.71 10.05
C ALA A 122 24.81 1.21 9.60
N GLY A 123 24.82 0.97 9.48
CA GLY A 123 25.30 0.65 9.02
C GLY A 123 25.65 0.14 8.41
N SER A 124 25.60 0.04 8.50
CA SER A 124 25.84 -0.35 7.92
C SER A 124 26.08 -0.88 7.36
N GLU A 125 26.08 -1.18 7.45
CA GLU A 125 26.22 -1.61 6.98
C GLU A 125 26.32 -2.23 6.48
N ALA A 126 26.54 -2.56 6.67
CA ALA A 126 26.55 -3.06 6.23
C ALA A 126 26.45 -3.66 5.84
N SER A 127 26.52 -3.91 6.01
CA SER A 127 26.27 -4.33 5.66
C SER A 127 25.85 -4.84 5.22
N TYR A 128 25.78 -5.04 5.29
CA TYR A 128 25.15 -5.36 4.88
C TYR A 128 25.26 -5.78 4.22
N GLY A 129 25.48 -5.93 4.22
CA GLY A 129 25.31 -6.14 3.72
C GLY A 129 25.11 -6.59 3.10
N ASP A 130 25.30 -6.75 3.29
CA ASP A 130 24.91 -7.06 2.77
C ASP A 130 24.40 -7.54 2.45
N ASP A 131 24.39 -7.59 2.82
CA ASP A 131 23.64 -7.91 2.59
C ASP A 131 23.09 -8.53 1.97
N THR A 132 23.16 -8.87 1.93
CA THR A 132 22.50 -9.33 1.46
C THR A 132 22.04 -10.04 0.91
N PRO A 133 22.04 -10.43 0.82
CA PRO A 133 21.54 -11.06 0.12
C PRO A 133 20.75 -11.42 -0.37
N PHE A 134 20.29 -11.73 -0.71
CA PHE A 134 19.40 -12.05 -1.03
C PHE A 134 19.26 -12.63 -1.36
#